data_ddc2e64cb0867107b4978dffb610388f
#
_entry.id   ddc2e64cb0867107b4978dffb610388f
#
_cell.length_a   1.000
_cell.length_b   1.000
_cell.length_c   1.000
_cell.angle_alpha   90.00
_cell.angle_beta   90.00
_cell.angle_gamma   90.00
#
_symmetry.space_group_name_H-M   'P 1'
#
loop_
_entity.id
_entity.type
_entity.pdbx_description
1 polymer ?
#
loop_
_entity_poly.entity_id
_entity_poly.type
_entity_poly.pdbx_seq_one_letter_code
_entity_poly.pdbx_strand_id
1 'polypeptide(L)'
;MSDPAREIRTDVPGAARIWNYWLGGKDNYEADRLAAEAALQYYDMATFARQSRQFLNRVVRFLAGEAGIRQFLDIGTGLPTMQNTHEIAQSIAPESRIVYVDNDPIVLAHARVLLRNTTPEGVTDYVEADYHEPDVILERARTILDFDRPIAVMFMGVLGHARSFEVSHSIVKRVMDAVPSGSYLALWDGNDTNPALNALAENYAKSGGVPYIQQPIEHIRGYFRDLELVEPGLVSVTEWRPAPTEVGAATPLPETTGGVARKP
;
A
#
# COMPACT_ATOMS: atom_id res chain seq x y z
N MET A 1 4.72 -21.03 22.86
CA MET A 1 5.03 -19.86 23.72
C MET A 1 4.49 -18.68 22.94
N SER A 2 3.45 -18.02 23.45
CA SER A 2 2.90 -16.80 22.85
C SER A 2 3.97 -15.72 22.90
N ASP A 3 4.33 -15.19 21.72
CA ASP A 3 5.12 -13.98 21.59
C ASP A 3 4.42 -12.87 22.39
N PRO A 4 5.13 -12.14 23.27
CA PRO A 4 4.49 -11.04 23.97
C PRO A 4 3.97 -10.08 22.91
N ALA A 5 2.65 -9.89 22.85
CA ALA A 5 2.00 -8.94 21.95
C ALA A 5 2.84 -7.66 21.91
N ARG A 6 3.34 -7.28 20.74
CA ARG A 6 4.08 -6.03 20.57
C ARG A 6 3.22 -4.92 21.19
N GLU A 7 3.75 -4.28 22.22
CA GLU A 7 3.03 -3.26 22.97
C GLU A 7 2.72 -2.09 22.03
N ILE A 8 1.45 -1.69 22.01
CA ILE A 8 1.02 -0.56 21.18
C ILE A 8 1.64 0.72 21.76
N ARG A 9 2.63 1.28 21.08
CA ARG A 9 3.29 2.52 21.46
C ARG A 9 2.40 3.70 21.12
N THR A 10 1.69 4.24 22.10
CA THR A 10 0.79 5.41 21.92
C THR A 10 1.54 6.74 22.05
N ASP A 11 2.77 6.71 22.53
CA ASP A 11 3.67 7.82 22.76
C ASP A 11 4.59 8.15 21.56
N VAL A 12 4.63 7.26 20.56
CA VAL A 12 5.42 7.43 19.33
C VAL A 12 4.47 7.41 18.14
N PRO A 13 4.61 8.37 17.19
CA PRO A 13 3.75 8.41 16.02
C PRO A 13 3.98 7.19 15.11
N GLY A 14 2.88 6.58 14.64
CA GLY A 14 2.88 5.45 13.72
C GLY A 14 2.35 5.84 12.34
N ALA A 15 3.03 5.40 11.27
CA ALA A 15 2.66 5.76 9.90
C ALA A 15 1.21 5.40 9.57
N ALA A 16 0.75 4.19 9.86
CA ALA A 16 -0.62 3.74 9.61
C ALA A 16 -1.68 4.63 10.32
N ARG A 17 -1.38 5.08 11.54
CA ARG A 17 -2.28 5.91 12.34
C ARG A 17 -2.29 7.37 11.87
N ILE A 18 -1.17 7.89 11.40
CA ILE A 18 -1.07 9.21 10.75
C ILE A 18 -1.90 9.22 9.46
N TRP A 19 -1.76 8.21 8.62
CA TRP A 19 -2.59 8.05 7.42
C TRP A 19 -4.08 7.97 7.74
N ASN A 20 -4.45 7.22 8.80
CA ASN A 20 -5.82 7.17 9.29
C ASN A 20 -6.36 8.56 9.65
N TYR A 21 -5.55 9.41 10.32
CA TYR A 21 -5.93 10.77 10.64
C TYR A 21 -6.15 11.63 9.39
N TRP A 22 -5.25 11.61 8.40
CA TRP A 22 -5.40 12.37 7.16
C TRP A 22 -6.60 11.93 6.32
N LEU A 23 -7.00 10.68 6.45
CA LEU A 23 -8.21 10.13 5.81
C LEU A 23 -9.49 10.39 6.61
N GLY A 24 -9.41 11.11 7.75
CA GLY A 24 -10.56 11.44 8.60
C GLY A 24 -10.98 10.34 9.56
N GLY A 25 -10.16 9.30 9.74
CA GLY A 25 -10.37 8.24 10.71
C GLY A 25 -10.11 8.68 12.15
N LYS A 26 -10.49 7.82 13.10
CA LYS A 26 -10.40 8.10 14.55
C LYS A 26 -9.46 7.14 15.29
N ASP A 27 -8.85 6.19 14.58
CA ASP A 27 -7.99 5.16 15.15
C ASP A 27 -6.53 5.67 15.22
N ASN A 28 -6.34 6.76 15.99
CA ASN A 28 -5.06 7.45 16.14
C ASN A 28 -4.96 8.05 17.54
N TYR A 29 -3.75 8.18 18.03
CA TYR A 29 -3.43 8.75 19.34
C TYR A 29 -2.94 10.20 19.22
N GLU A 30 -2.71 10.85 20.37
CA GLU A 30 -2.26 12.23 20.40
C GLU A 30 -0.92 12.45 19.67
N ALA A 31 0.05 11.53 19.85
CA ALA A 31 1.34 11.59 19.15
C ALA A 31 1.17 11.55 17.62
N ASP A 32 0.22 10.72 17.12
CA ASP A 32 -0.07 10.61 15.69
C ASP A 32 -0.70 11.89 15.15
N ARG A 33 -1.67 12.46 15.90
CA ARG A 33 -2.34 13.72 15.51
C ARG A 33 -1.37 14.89 15.46
N LEU A 34 -0.52 15.04 16.48
CA LEU A 34 0.50 16.09 16.51
C LEU A 34 1.46 15.99 15.32
N ALA A 35 1.92 14.78 14.99
CA ALA A 35 2.77 14.56 13.81
C ALA A 35 2.01 14.83 12.50
N ALA A 36 0.76 14.39 12.40
CA ALA A 36 -0.09 14.61 11.24
C ALA A 36 -0.38 16.09 10.99
N GLU A 37 -0.70 16.84 12.04
CA GLU A 37 -0.96 18.29 11.97
C GLU A 37 0.30 19.09 11.63
N ALA A 38 1.46 18.68 12.19
CA ALA A 38 2.73 19.29 11.83
C ALA A 38 3.03 19.11 10.32
N ALA A 39 2.70 17.94 9.76
CA ALA A 39 2.86 17.66 8.34
C ALA A 39 2.01 18.57 7.44
N LEU A 40 0.78 18.88 7.85
CA LEU A 40 -0.13 19.75 7.10
C LEU A 40 0.39 21.19 6.93
N GLN A 41 1.37 21.61 7.72
CA GLN A 41 2.03 22.91 7.55
C GLN A 41 3.01 22.93 6.35
N TYR A 42 3.44 21.77 5.90
CA TYR A 42 4.36 21.62 4.76
C TYR A 42 3.64 21.30 3.46
N TYR A 43 2.58 20.48 3.56
CA TYR A 43 1.87 19.99 2.40
C TYR A 43 0.43 19.59 2.74
N ASP A 44 -0.50 19.64 1.75
CA ASP A 44 -1.87 19.14 1.93
C ASP A 44 -1.91 17.59 1.93
N MET A 45 -1.43 17.02 3.04
CA MET A 45 -1.36 15.57 3.23
C MET A 45 -2.74 14.90 3.25
N ALA A 46 -3.80 15.65 3.58
CA ALA A 46 -5.16 15.10 3.53
C ALA A 46 -5.62 14.87 2.08
N THR A 47 -5.35 15.80 1.18
CA THR A 47 -5.60 15.60 -0.27
C THR A 47 -4.67 14.53 -0.83
N PHE A 48 -3.40 14.54 -0.46
CA PHE A 48 -2.44 13.50 -0.85
C PHE A 48 -2.95 12.09 -0.49
N ALA A 49 -3.37 11.88 0.75
CA ALA A 49 -3.86 10.59 1.23
C ALA A 49 -5.15 10.15 0.49
N ARG A 50 -6.10 11.06 0.27
CA ARG A 50 -7.32 10.75 -0.48
C ARG A 50 -7.04 10.34 -1.92
N GLN A 51 -6.16 11.06 -2.61
CA GLN A 51 -5.82 10.77 -4.01
C GLN A 51 -5.01 9.49 -4.17
N SER A 52 -4.11 9.20 -3.24
CA SER A 52 -3.41 7.91 -3.16
C SER A 52 -4.40 6.75 -2.97
N ARG A 53 -5.43 6.96 -2.13
CA ARG A 53 -6.50 5.97 -1.95
C ARG A 53 -7.34 5.76 -3.21
N GLN A 54 -7.63 6.83 -3.95
CA GLN A 54 -8.31 6.74 -5.24
C GLN A 54 -7.50 5.96 -6.27
N PHE A 55 -6.17 6.12 -6.29
CA PHE A 55 -5.30 5.30 -7.13
C PHE A 55 -5.45 3.80 -6.79
N LEU A 56 -5.35 3.41 -5.52
CA LEU A 56 -5.59 2.03 -5.09
C LEU A 56 -6.94 1.52 -5.60
N ASN A 57 -7.99 2.32 -5.47
CA ASN A 57 -9.33 1.93 -5.91
C ASN A 57 -9.38 1.66 -7.43
N ARG A 58 -8.76 2.51 -8.25
CA ARG A 58 -8.70 2.32 -9.71
C ARG A 58 -7.88 1.08 -10.07
N VAL A 59 -6.75 0.88 -9.41
CA VAL A 59 -5.89 -0.28 -9.59
C VAL A 59 -6.63 -1.58 -9.29
N VAL A 60 -7.32 -1.67 -8.16
CA VAL A 60 -8.07 -2.88 -7.78
C VAL A 60 -9.23 -3.13 -8.75
N ARG A 61 -9.94 -2.08 -9.19
CA ARG A 61 -11.00 -2.20 -10.22
C ARG A 61 -10.46 -2.74 -11.54
N PHE A 62 -9.33 -2.23 -11.99
CA PHE A 62 -8.66 -2.72 -13.19
C PHE A 62 -8.25 -4.20 -13.04
N LEU A 63 -7.59 -4.54 -11.94
CA LEU A 63 -7.07 -5.89 -11.70
C LEU A 63 -8.21 -6.91 -11.59
N ALA A 64 -9.25 -6.63 -10.84
CA ALA A 64 -10.40 -7.54 -10.68
C ALA A 64 -11.29 -7.60 -11.92
N GLY A 65 -11.55 -6.44 -12.57
CA GLY A 65 -12.51 -6.33 -13.66
C GLY A 65 -11.93 -6.60 -15.04
N GLU A 66 -10.83 -5.92 -15.40
CA GLU A 66 -10.25 -6.00 -16.74
C GLU A 66 -9.18 -7.12 -16.83
N ALA A 67 -8.27 -7.17 -15.86
CA ALA A 67 -7.18 -8.18 -15.86
C ALA A 67 -7.63 -9.56 -15.37
N GLY A 68 -8.83 -9.67 -14.78
CA GLY A 68 -9.39 -10.95 -14.34
C GLY A 68 -8.69 -11.57 -13.13
N ILE A 69 -7.95 -10.78 -12.35
CA ILE A 69 -7.28 -11.25 -11.13
C ILE A 69 -8.32 -11.56 -10.04
N ARG A 70 -8.07 -12.65 -9.32
CA ARG A 70 -8.93 -13.14 -8.24
C ARG A 70 -8.18 -13.28 -6.91
N GLN A 71 -6.90 -12.97 -6.89
CA GLN A 71 -6.05 -13.11 -5.72
C GLN A 71 -5.20 -11.86 -5.54
N PHE A 72 -5.19 -11.31 -4.32
CA PHE A 72 -4.51 -10.07 -4.00
C PHE A 72 -3.64 -10.26 -2.76
N LEU A 73 -2.39 -9.85 -2.82
CA LEU A 73 -1.45 -9.77 -1.72
C LEU A 73 -1.10 -8.30 -1.50
N ASP A 74 -1.73 -7.68 -0.50
CA ASP A 74 -1.65 -6.25 -0.20
C ASP A 74 -0.67 -6.04 0.98
N ILE A 75 0.53 -5.55 0.68
CA ILE A 75 1.67 -5.49 1.61
C ILE A 75 1.87 -4.05 2.10
N GLY A 76 1.88 -3.87 3.43
CA GLY A 76 1.90 -2.56 4.07
C GLY A 76 0.54 -1.88 3.98
N THR A 77 -0.50 -2.63 4.31
CA THR A 77 -1.89 -2.20 4.05
C THR A 77 -2.35 -1.03 4.90
N GLY A 78 -1.77 -0.81 6.07
CA GLY A 78 -2.20 0.20 7.02
C GLY A 78 -3.57 -0.10 7.65
N LEU A 79 -4.11 0.90 8.37
CA LEU A 79 -5.43 0.77 8.99
C LEU A 79 -6.55 0.68 7.95
N PRO A 80 -7.53 -0.22 8.15
CA PRO A 80 -8.71 -0.30 7.28
C PRO A 80 -9.44 1.06 7.21
N THR A 81 -9.79 1.44 6.00
CA THR A 81 -10.56 2.66 5.72
C THR A 81 -11.75 2.32 4.82
N MET A 82 -12.49 3.31 4.33
CA MET A 82 -13.52 3.05 3.33
C MET A 82 -12.90 2.57 2.00
N GLN A 83 -13.59 1.66 1.33
CA GLN A 83 -13.16 1.06 0.06
C GLN A 83 -11.81 0.32 0.16
N ASN A 84 -11.78 -0.67 1.05
CA ASN A 84 -10.63 -1.56 1.16
C ASN A 84 -10.52 -2.48 -0.07
N THR A 85 -9.34 -3.03 -0.30
CA THR A 85 -9.05 -3.91 -1.45
C THR A 85 -10.07 -5.03 -1.61
N HIS A 86 -10.47 -5.70 -0.50
CA HIS A 86 -11.46 -6.78 -0.54
C HIS A 86 -12.86 -6.30 -0.93
N GLU A 87 -13.29 -5.14 -0.43
CA GLU A 87 -14.61 -4.59 -0.72
C GLU A 87 -14.75 -4.31 -2.23
N ILE A 88 -13.71 -3.73 -2.83
CA ILE A 88 -13.70 -3.43 -4.27
C ILE A 88 -13.61 -4.72 -5.09
N ALA A 89 -12.64 -5.59 -4.78
CA ALA A 89 -12.41 -6.81 -5.54
C ALA A 89 -13.62 -7.74 -5.48
N GLN A 90 -14.19 -7.99 -4.31
CA GLN A 90 -15.36 -8.86 -4.12
C GLN A 90 -16.65 -8.25 -4.67
N SER A 91 -16.76 -6.92 -4.78
CA SER A 91 -17.90 -6.30 -5.47
C SER A 91 -17.91 -6.57 -6.98
N ILE A 92 -16.75 -6.87 -7.56
CA ILE A 92 -16.58 -7.15 -9.00
C ILE A 92 -16.54 -8.66 -9.24
N ALA A 93 -15.81 -9.37 -8.42
CA ALA A 93 -15.60 -10.82 -8.47
C ALA A 93 -15.77 -11.39 -7.05
N PRO A 94 -16.97 -11.87 -6.71
CA PRO A 94 -17.34 -12.29 -5.35
C PRO A 94 -16.39 -13.32 -4.73
N GLU A 95 -15.77 -14.17 -5.53
CA GLU A 95 -14.83 -15.21 -5.13
C GLU A 95 -13.40 -14.71 -4.84
N SER A 96 -13.16 -13.40 -4.94
CA SER A 96 -11.82 -12.83 -4.75
C SER A 96 -11.25 -13.14 -3.38
N ARG A 97 -9.94 -13.47 -3.36
CA ARG A 97 -9.17 -13.78 -2.16
C ARG A 97 -8.17 -12.66 -1.89
N ILE A 98 -8.18 -12.10 -0.71
CA ILE A 98 -7.31 -10.99 -0.34
C ILE A 98 -6.55 -11.35 0.94
N VAL A 99 -5.22 -11.24 0.88
CA VAL A 99 -4.33 -11.31 2.04
C VAL A 99 -3.75 -9.94 2.28
N TYR A 100 -4.05 -9.39 3.43
CA TYR A 100 -3.46 -8.16 3.93
C TYR A 100 -2.24 -8.44 4.78
N VAL A 101 -1.20 -7.64 4.65
CA VAL A 101 0.03 -7.78 5.43
C VAL A 101 0.40 -6.44 6.05
N ASP A 102 0.62 -6.42 7.34
CA ASP A 102 1.15 -5.27 8.08
C ASP A 102 1.86 -5.73 9.35
N ASN A 103 2.70 -4.90 9.94
CA ASN A 103 3.40 -5.20 11.18
C ASN A 103 2.93 -4.35 12.37
N ASP A 104 1.98 -3.43 12.18
CA ASP A 104 1.44 -2.60 13.26
C ASP A 104 0.38 -3.40 14.05
N PRO A 105 0.54 -3.62 15.38
CA PRO A 105 -0.42 -4.36 16.20
C PRO A 105 -1.82 -3.77 16.19
N ILE A 106 -1.95 -2.45 15.99
CA ILE A 106 -3.26 -1.79 15.89
C ILE A 106 -3.96 -2.18 14.60
N VAL A 107 -3.22 -2.23 13.49
CA VAL A 107 -3.76 -2.68 12.19
C VAL A 107 -4.31 -4.10 12.34
N LEU A 108 -3.57 -4.99 13.01
CA LEU A 108 -4.01 -6.36 13.27
C LEU A 108 -5.30 -6.42 14.12
N ALA A 109 -5.40 -5.61 15.17
CA ALA A 109 -6.58 -5.58 16.03
C ALA A 109 -7.83 -5.12 15.25
N HIS A 110 -7.69 -4.10 14.41
CA HIS A 110 -8.76 -3.60 13.55
C HIS A 110 -9.10 -4.57 12.42
N ALA A 111 -8.08 -5.19 11.80
CA ALA A 111 -8.28 -6.16 10.75
C ALA A 111 -9.17 -7.32 11.17
N ARG A 112 -8.95 -7.89 12.35
CA ARG A 112 -9.75 -8.99 12.90
C ARG A 112 -11.23 -8.66 13.08
N VAL A 113 -11.57 -7.38 13.29
CA VAL A 113 -12.94 -6.92 13.52
C VAL A 113 -13.60 -6.43 12.24
N LEU A 114 -12.89 -5.70 11.40
CA LEU A 114 -13.42 -4.94 10.27
C LEU A 114 -13.24 -5.64 8.93
N LEU A 115 -12.16 -6.42 8.74
CA LEU A 115 -11.91 -7.12 7.48
C LEU A 115 -12.72 -8.42 7.43
N ARG A 116 -14.00 -8.30 7.13
CA ARG A 116 -14.90 -9.44 6.88
C ARG A 116 -15.17 -9.54 5.39
N ASN A 117 -15.26 -10.77 4.91
CA ASN A 117 -15.70 -11.00 3.53
C ASN A 117 -17.01 -10.25 3.28
N THR A 118 -17.08 -9.57 2.13
CA THR A 118 -18.31 -8.91 1.67
C THR A 118 -19.25 -9.89 0.95
N THR A 119 -18.72 -11.06 0.60
CA THR A 119 -19.44 -12.13 -0.10
C THR A 119 -19.18 -13.49 0.58
N PRO A 120 -20.10 -14.46 0.49
CA PRO A 120 -19.90 -15.80 1.05
C PRO A 120 -18.73 -16.57 0.38
N GLU A 121 -18.47 -16.32 -0.90
CA GLU A 121 -17.43 -17.00 -1.70
C GLU A 121 -16.06 -16.39 -1.51
N GLY A 122 -16.00 -15.13 -1.07
CA GLY A 122 -14.75 -14.39 -0.91
C GLY A 122 -13.96 -14.86 0.31
N VAL A 123 -12.65 -14.63 0.27
CA VAL A 123 -11.76 -14.87 1.40
C VAL A 123 -10.98 -13.59 1.68
N THR A 124 -11.03 -13.14 2.92
CA THR A 124 -10.22 -12.01 3.40
C THR A 124 -9.49 -12.46 4.64
N ASP A 125 -8.16 -12.40 4.60
CA ASP A 125 -7.34 -12.78 5.75
C ASP A 125 -6.21 -11.79 5.96
N TYR A 126 -5.58 -11.86 7.12
CA TYR A 126 -4.55 -10.94 7.57
C TYR A 126 -3.32 -11.69 8.07
N VAL A 127 -2.16 -11.27 7.59
CA VAL A 127 -0.85 -11.77 7.98
C VAL A 127 -0.10 -10.68 8.75
N GLU A 128 0.16 -10.91 10.04
CA GLU A 128 1.07 -10.07 10.82
C GLU A 128 2.51 -10.41 10.44
N ALA A 129 3.14 -9.54 9.66
CA ALA A 129 4.53 -9.70 9.26
C ALA A 129 5.14 -8.35 8.85
N ASP A 130 6.44 -8.22 9.03
CA ASP A 130 7.21 -7.11 8.50
C ASP A 130 7.50 -7.37 7.01
N TYR A 131 7.28 -6.36 6.15
CA TYR A 131 7.56 -6.51 4.72
C TYR A 131 9.06 -6.73 4.43
N HIS A 132 9.96 -6.44 5.38
CA HIS A 132 11.37 -6.80 5.31
C HIS A 132 11.61 -8.32 5.44
N GLU A 133 10.59 -9.09 5.77
CA GLU A 133 10.63 -10.54 5.88
C GLU A 133 9.77 -11.21 4.80
N PRO A 134 10.08 -11.03 3.51
CA PRO A 134 9.22 -11.48 2.41
C PRO A 134 8.98 -12.99 2.41
N ASP A 135 9.92 -13.80 2.89
CA ASP A 135 9.75 -15.26 2.97
C ASP A 135 8.69 -15.65 4.00
N VAL A 136 8.60 -14.96 5.13
CA VAL A 136 7.55 -15.17 6.15
C VAL A 136 6.17 -14.80 5.55
N ILE A 137 6.09 -13.69 4.82
CA ILE A 137 4.87 -13.28 4.13
C ILE A 137 4.43 -14.34 3.12
N LEU A 138 5.35 -14.80 2.28
CA LEU A 138 5.07 -15.80 1.24
C LEU A 138 4.63 -17.14 1.83
N GLU A 139 5.28 -17.61 2.88
CA GLU A 139 4.92 -18.85 3.57
C GLU A 139 3.47 -18.78 4.10
N ARG A 140 3.13 -17.69 4.79
CA ARG A 140 1.78 -17.50 5.35
C ARG A 140 0.74 -17.27 4.25
N ALA A 141 1.04 -16.46 3.24
CA ALA A 141 0.11 -16.21 2.14
C ALA A 141 -0.25 -17.47 1.36
N ARG A 142 0.67 -18.45 1.23
CA ARG A 142 0.42 -19.75 0.58
C ARG A 142 -0.66 -20.60 1.27
N THR A 143 -0.99 -20.33 2.52
CA THR A 143 -2.09 -21.02 3.21
C THR A 143 -3.46 -20.54 2.75
N ILE A 144 -3.52 -19.39 2.07
CA ILE A 144 -4.75 -18.70 1.69
C ILE A 144 -4.83 -18.53 0.16
N LEU A 145 -3.74 -18.12 -0.47
CA LEU A 145 -3.62 -17.89 -1.90
C LEU A 145 -3.01 -19.09 -2.61
N ASP A 146 -3.52 -19.36 -3.80
CA ASP A 146 -3.01 -20.39 -4.71
C ASP A 146 -1.90 -19.79 -5.60
N PHE A 147 -0.65 -20.13 -5.31
CA PHE A 147 0.51 -19.60 -6.04
C PHE A 147 0.76 -20.27 -7.41
N ASP A 148 -0.10 -21.19 -7.82
CA ASP A 148 -0.12 -21.70 -9.19
C ASP A 148 -1.04 -20.86 -10.11
N ARG A 149 -1.73 -19.87 -9.55
CA ARG A 149 -2.63 -18.94 -10.23
C ARG A 149 -2.16 -17.49 -10.07
N PRO A 150 -2.43 -16.60 -11.06
CA PRO A 150 -2.01 -15.20 -11.00
C PRO A 150 -2.47 -14.47 -9.73
N ILE A 151 -1.55 -13.69 -9.16
CA ILE A 151 -1.74 -12.89 -7.95
C ILE A 151 -1.41 -11.42 -8.28
N ALA A 152 -2.21 -10.48 -7.81
CA ALA A 152 -1.84 -9.09 -7.76
C ALA A 152 -1.06 -8.82 -6.46
N VAL A 153 0.22 -8.49 -6.59
CA VAL A 153 1.09 -8.04 -5.50
C VAL A 153 1.02 -6.52 -5.44
N MET A 154 0.72 -5.97 -4.26
CA MET A 154 0.49 -4.55 -4.09
C MET A 154 1.42 -3.97 -3.01
N PHE A 155 2.09 -2.84 -3.34
CA PHE A 155 2.86 -2.01 -2.42
C PHE A 155 2.41 -0.56 -2.58
N MET A 156 1.60 -0.07 -1.66
CA MET A 156 0.93 1.22 -1.78
C MET A 156 1.54 2.26 -0.85
N GLY A 157 2.68 2.85 -1.26
CA GLY A 157 3.36 3.91 -0.51
C GLY A 157 4.11 3.41 0.73
N VAL A 158 4.61 2.17 0.72
CA VAL A 158 5.27 1.54 1.88
C VAL A 158 6.78 1.39 1.71
N LEU A 159 7.28 1.34 0.49
CA LEU A 159 8.68 1.00 0.22
C LEU A 159 9.66 2.10 0.63
N GLY A 160 9.19 3.34 0.76
CA GLY A 160 9.98 4.45 1.31
C GLY A 160 10.43 4.24 2.77
N HIS A 161 9.82 3.30 3.51
CA HIS A 161 10.29 2.92 4.83
C HIS A 161 11.49 1.96 4.82
N ALA A 162 11.92 1.46 3.66
CA ALA A 162 13.13 0.66 3.54
C ALA A 162 14.39 1.52 3.73
N ARG A 163 15.44 0.88 4.27
CA ARG A 163 16.71 1.55 4.57
C ARG A 163 17.46 2.02 3.32
N SER A 164 17.23 1.37 2.19
CA SER A 164 17.79 1.75 0.88
C SER A 164 16.96 1.15 -0.25
N PHE A 165 17.19 1.64 -1.47
CA PHE A 165 16.60 1.09 -2.69
C PHE A 165 16.94 -0.39 -2.90
N GLU A 166 18.18 -0.79 -2.66
CA GLU A 166 18.62 -2.18 -2.85
C GLU A 166 17.81 -3.14 -1.96
N VAL A 167 17.51 -2.71 -0.73
CA VAL A 167 16.69 -3.49 0.20
C VAL A 167 15.25 -3.60 -0.33
N SER A 168 14.60 -2.48 -0.62
CA SER A 168 13.22 -2.50 -1.11
C SER A 168 13.09 -3.21 -2.47
N HIS A 169 14.05 -3.00 -3.37
CA HIS A 169 14.09 -3.69 -4.66
C HIS A 169 14.23 -5.23 -4.49
N SER A 170 15.09 -5.67 -3.56
CA SER A 170 15.24 -7.11 -3.30
C SER A 170 13.96 -7.73 -2.73
N ILE A 171 13.23 -6.99 -1.90
CA ILE A 171 11.93 -7.42 -1.34
C ILE A 171 10.90 -7.58 -2.46
N VAL A 172 10.70 -6.53 -3.27
CA VAL A 172 9.75 -6.56 -4.41
C VAL A 172 10.11 -7.71 -5.35
N LYS A 173 11.39 -7.81 -5.72
CA LYS A 173 11.87 -8.90 -6.58
C LYS A 173 11.60 -10.27 -5.98
N ARG A 174 11.88 -10.47 -4.69
CA ARG A 174 11.65 -11.75 -3.99
C ARG A 174 10.19 -12.15 -4.02
N VAL A 175 9.26 -11.21 -3.80
CA VAL A 175 7.82 -11.49 -3.84
C VAL A 175 7.37 -11.77 -5.27
N MET A 176 7.81 -10.97 -6.25
CA MET A 176 7.46 -11.17 -7.65
C MET A 176 8.04 -12.46 -8.25
N ASP A 177 9.23 -12.89 -7.82
CA ASP A 177 9.80 -14.17 -8.24
C ASP A 177 8.95 -15.37 -7.78
N ALA A 178 8.25 -15.24 -6.66
CA ALA A 178 7.46 -16.33 -6.07
C ALA A 178 6.07 -16.50 -6.69
N VAL A 179 5.55 -15.51 -7.42
CA VAL A 179 4.24 -15.58 -8.08
C VAL A 179 4.39 -16.01 -9.55
N PRO A 180 3.39 -16.69 -10.17
CA PRO A 180 3.50 -17.20 -11.52
C PRO A 180 3.41 -16.08 -12.59
N SER A 181 3.75 -16.44 -13.83
CA SER A 181 3.45 -15.64 -15.03
C SER A 181 1.96 -15.26 -15.08
N GLY A 182 1.65 -14.08 -15.58
CA GLY A 182 0.30 -13.51 -15.56
C GLY A 182 -0.06 -12.79 -14.26
N SER A 183 0.78 -12.85 -13.20
CA SER A 183 0.65 -12.04 -12.00
C SER A 183 0.96 -10.56 -12.27
N TYR A 184 0.54 -9.70 -11.37
CA TYR A 184 0.74 -8.26 -11.51
C TYR A 184 1.47 -7.68 -10.30
N LEU A 185 2.33 -6.68 -10.56
CA LEU A 185 2.83 -5.75 -9.56
C LEU A 185 2.03 -4.45 -9.69
N ALA A 186 1.44 -4.00 -8.60
CA ALA A 186 0.84 -2.68 -8.47
C ALA A 186 1.56 -1.91 -7.36
N LEU A 187 2.12 -0.76 -7.70
CA LEU A 187 2.98 -0.04 -6.79
C LEU A 187 2.90 1.46 -7.05
N TRP A 188 2.91 2.25 -5.98
CA TRP A 188 3.27 3.67 -6.02
C TRP A 188 4.14 4.00 -4.82
N ASP A 189 4.99 5.02 -4.98
CA ASP A 189 5.74 5.59 -3.86
C ASP A 189 5.95 7.11 -4.04
N GLY A 190 6.32 7.80 -2.98
CA GLY A 190 6.71 9.20 -3.01
C GLY A 190 8.06 9.36 -3.72
N ASN A 191 8.14 10.30 -4.66
CA ASN A 191 9.40 10.66 -5.30
C ASN A 191 10.03 11.92 -4.67
N ASP A 192 11.32 12.13 -4.91
CA ASP A 192 12.14 13.15 -4.27
C ASP A 192 12.05 14.54 -4.93
N THR A 193 11.10 14.74 -5.83
CA THR A 193 11.01 16.00 -6.62
C THR A 193 10.47 17.19 -5.83
N ASN A 194 9.81 16.96 -4.68
CA ASN A 194 9.24 18.02 -3.87
C ASN A 194 10.05 18.28 -2.59
N PRO A 195 10.79 19.42 -2.51
CA PRO A 195 11.60 19.74 -1.33
C PRO A 195 10.81 19.84 0.00
N ALA A 196 9.52 20.22 -0.06
CA ALA A 196 8.69 20.31 1.13
C ALA A 196 8.40 18.92 1.73
N LEU A 197 8.15 17.92 0.88
CA LEU A 197 7.98 16.54 1.33
C LEU A 197 9.28 15.90 1.81
N ASN A 198 10.41 16.24 1.19
CA ASN A 198 11.72 15.80 1.68
C ASN A 198 11.98 16.34 3.09
N ALA A 199 11.74 17.64 3.32
CA ALA A 199 11.86 18.26 4.64
C ALA A 199 10.88 17.66 5.67
N LEU A 200 9.65 17.34 5.24
CA LEU A 200 8.67 16.65 6.08
C LEU A 200 9.18 15.28 6.51
N ALA A 201 9.70 14.49 5.58
CA ALA A 201 10.25 13.17 5.86
C ALA A 201 11.41 13.23 6.87
N GLU A 202 12.32 14.19 6.73
CA GLU A 202 13.41 14.44 7.68
C GLU A 202 12.90 14.82 9.08
N ASN A 203 11.85 15.65 9.15
CA ASN A 203 11.26 16.04 10.44
C ASN A 203 10.52 14.87 11.11
N TYR A 204 9.81 14.07 10.32
CA TYR A 204 9.15 12.85 10.82
C TYR A 204 10.17 11.86 11.41
N ALA A 205 11.31 11.66 10.75
CA ALA A 205 12.37 10.80 11.27
C ALA A 205 12.88 11.25 12.66
N LYS A 206 12.87 12.57 12.95
CA LYS A 206 13.26 13.14 14.25
C LYS A 206 12.21 12.93 15.35
N SER A 207 10.97 12.63 15.01
CA SER A 207 9.87 12.41 15.97
C SER A 207 9.88 11.00 16.61
N GLY A 208 10.80 10.13 16.20
CA GLY A 208 10.90 8.73 16.64
C GLY A 208 10.03 7.76 15.85
N GLY A 209 9.29 8.23 14.85
CA GLY A 209 8.59 7.39 13.89
C GLY A 209 9.56 6.64 12.96
N VAL A 210 9.07 5.63 12.26
CA VAL A 210 9.87 4.90 11.27
C VAL A 210 10.12 5.83 10.06
N PRO A 211 11.38 6.15 9.73
CA PRO A 211 11.68 7.07 8.64
C PRO A 211 11.02 6.67 7.33
N TYR A 212 10.64 7.66 6.53
CA TYR A 212 10.19 7.47 5.16
C TYR A 212 11.14 8.23 4.23
N ILE A 213 11.72 7.54 3.25
CA ILE A 213 12.70 8.09 2.32
C ILE A 213 12.01 8.27 0.96
N GLN A 214 11.92 9.51 0.49
CA GLN A 214 11.45 9.80 -0.87
C GLN A 214 12.43 9.18 -1.88
N GLN A 215 11.89 8.53 -2.90
CA GLN A 215 12.70 7.77 -3.86
C GLN A 215 12.96 8.59 -5.14
N PRO A 216 14.17 8.58 -5.72
CA PRO A 216 14.33 9.00 -7.10
C PRO A 216 13.40 8.24 -8.04
N ILE A 217 12.81 8.91 -9.03
CA ILE A 217 11.85 8.30 -9.98
C ILE A 217 12.47 7.05 -10.65
N GLU A 218 13.76 7.07 -10.93
CA GLU A 218 14.47 5.94 -11.54
C GLU A 218 14.53 4.72 -10.61
N HIS A 219 14.55 4.91 -9.28
CA HIS A 219 14.42 3.81 -8.32
C HIS A 219 13.02 3.20 -8.39
N ILE A 220 11.97 4.04 -8.39
CA ILE A 220 10.59 3.56 -8.53
C ILE A 220 10.41 2.80 -9.85
N ARG A 221 10.98 3.32 -10.95
CA ARG A 221 11.03 2.62 -12.24
C ARG A 221 11.73 1.26 -12.15
N GLY A 222 12.77 1.18 -11.34
CA GLY A 222 13.56 -0.03 -11.12
C GLY A 222 12.75 -1.22 -10.59
N TYR A 223 11.70 -0.99 -9.79
CA TYR A 223 10.83 -2.07 -9.29
C TYR A 223 10.06 -2.79 -10.40
N PHE A 224 9.83 -2.14 -11.53
CA PHE A 224 9.08 -2.67 -12.66
C PHE A 224 9.97 -3.29 -13.76
N ARG A 225 11.27 -3.44 -13.48
CA ARG A 225 12.18 -4.08 -14.44
C ARG A 225 11.71 -5.49 -14.76
N ASP A 226 11.81 -5.86 -16.04
CA ASP A 226 11.40 -7.17 -16.56
C ASP A 226 9.89 -7.47 -16.47
N LEU A 227 9.07 -6.45 -16.20
CA LEU A 227 7.61 -6.52 -16.21
C LEU A 227 7.03 -5.70 -17.36
N GLU A 228 5.86 -6.10 -17.84
CA GLU A 228 5.11 -5.41 -18.90
C GLU A 228 4.22 -4.33 -18.28
N LEU A 229 4.60 -3.05 -18.42
CA LEU A 229 3.81 -1.93 -17.91
C LEU A 229 2.44 -1.86 -18.59
N VAL A 230 1.39 -1.70 -17.78
CA VAL A 230 0.03 -1.42 -18.23
C VAL A 230 -0.09 0.08 -18.53
N GLU A 231 -0.69 0.43 -19.66
CA GLU A 231 -0.96 1.82 -20.00
C GLU A 231 -1.78 2.56 -18.92
N PRO A 232 -1.40 3.78 -18.54
CA PRO A 232 -0.47 4.70 -19.22
C PRO A 232 1.01 4.56 -18.81
N GLY A 233 1.40 3.49 -18.13
CA GLY A 233 2.77 3.28 -17.64
C GLY A 233 2.97 3.86 -16.23
N LEU A 234 4.19 4.35 -15.97
CA LEU A 234 4.55 4.98 -14.70
C LEU A 234 4.26 6.47 -14.77
N VAL A 235 3.28 6.89 -14.01
CA VAL A 235 2.80 8.29 -13.97
C VAL A 235 2.49 8.69 -12.51
N SER A 236 2.11 9.94 -12.28
CA SER A 236 1.53 10.34 -10.99
C SER A 236 0.29 9.50 -10.68
N VAL A 237 0.08 9.21 -9.39
CA VAL A 237 -1.11 8.46 -8.95
C VAL A 237 -2.43 9.08 -9.41
N THR A 238 -2.48 10.38 -9.65
CA THR A 238 -3.67 11.09 -10.14
C THR A 238 -3.91 10.93 -11.65
N GLU A 239 -2.88 10.54 -12.39
CA GLU A 239 -2.92 10.40 -13.85
C GLU A 239 -3.14 8.95 -14.30
N TRP A 240 -2.98 7.99 -13.39
CA TRP A 240 -3.16 6.60 -13.72
C TRP A 240 -4.65 6.25 -13.84
N ARG A 241 -5.15 6.13 -15.08
CA ARG A 241 -6.53 5.74 -15.44
C ARG A 241 -7.62 6.47 -14.61
N PRO A 242 -7.60 7.81 -14.52
CA PRO A 242 -8.62 8.53 -13.76
C PRO A 242 -10.02 8.26 -14.32
N ALA A 243 -11.03 8.16 -13.46
CA ALA A 243 -12.41 8.06 -13.91
C ALA A 243 -12.81 9.33 -14.67
N PRO A 244 -13.76 9.26 -15.64
CA PRO A 244 -14.20 10.44 -16.41
C PRO A 244 -14.63 11.62 -15.54
N THR A 245 -15.20 11.36 -14.36
CA THR A 245 -15.59 12.37 -13.38
C THR A 245 -14.41 12.95 -12.58
N GLU A 246 -13.24 12.31 -12.64
CA GLU A 246 -12.02 12.74 -11.96
C GLU A 246 -11.08 13.49 -12.91
N VAL A 247 -11.28 13.39 -14.23
CA VAL A 247 -10.44 14.06 -15.23
C VAL A 247 -10.51 15.57 -15.05
N GLY A 248 -9.36 16.19 -14.73
CA GLY A 248 -9.24 17.62 -14.46
C GLY A 248 -9.79 18.09 -13.11
N ALA A 249 -10.38 17.20 -12.30
CA ALA A 249 -10.87 17.53 -10.96
C ALA A 249 -9.85 17.19 -9.85
N ALA A 250 -8.92 16.27 -10.11
CA ALA A 250 -7.89 15.89 -9.15
C ALA A 250 -6.79 16.97 -9.07
N THR A 251 -6.34 17.28 -7.86
CA THR A 251 -5.13 18.08 -7.67
C THR A 251 -3.93 17.25 -8.14
N PRO A 252 -3.08 17.75 -9.03
CA PRO A 252 -1.88 17.03 -9.44
C PRO A 252 -0.98 16.68 -8.25
N LEU A 253 -0.44 15.47 -8.24
CA LEU A 253 0.54 15.00 -7.24
C LEU A 253 1.84 14.55 -7.95
N PRO A 254 2.61 15.48 -8.54
CA PRO A 254 3.81 15.15 -9.31
C PRO A 254 4.89 14.45 -8.46
N GLU A 255 4.85 14.62 -7.15
CA GLU A 255 5.71 13.98 -6.17
C GLU A 255 5.34 12.52 -5.88
N THR A 256 4.39 11.96 -6.58
CA THR A 256 4.07 10.53 -6.56
C THR A 256 4.40 9.88 -7.90
N THR A 257 4.90 8.67 -7.86
CA THR A 257 5.11 7.86 -9.08
C THR A 257 4.60 6.46 -8.84
N GLY A 258 3.75 5.97 -9.73
CA GLY A 258 3.20 4.63 -9.59
C GLY A 258 2.66 4.07 -10.89
N GLY A 259 2.30 2.81 -10.86
CA GLY A 259 1.75 2.10 -12.01
C GLY A 259 1.43 0.65 -11.69
N VAL A 260 1.05 -0.05 -12.73
CA VAL A 260 0.75 -1.48 -12.71
C VAL A 260 1.54 -2.15 -13.83
N ALA A 261 2.11 -3.31 -13.56
CA ALA A 261 2.78 -4.11 -14.59
C ALA A 261 2.46 -5.60 -14.45
N ARG A 262 2.41 -6.29 -15.58
CA ARG A 262 2.18 -7.72 -15.68
C ARG A 262 3.52 -8.47 -15.70
N LYS A 263 3.61 -9.57 -14.97
CA LYS A 263 4.70 -10.53 -15.10
C LYS A 263 4.49 -11.35 -16.38
N PRO A 264 5.45 -11.36 -17.34
CA PRO A 264 5.34 -12.09 -18.61
C PRO A 264 5.22 -13.61 -18.43
#